data_bcecb764e54d91f45d89877361a69061
#
_entry.id   bcecb764e54d91f45d89877361a69061
#
_cell.length_a   1.000
_cell.length_b   1.000
_cell.length_c   1.000
_cell.angle_alpha   90.00
_cell.angle_beta   90.00
_cell.angle_gamma   90.00
#
_symmetry.space_group_name_H-M   'P 1'
#
loop_
_entity.id
_entity.type
_entity.pdbx_description
1 polymer ?
#
loop_
_entity_poly.entity_id
_entity_poly.type
_entity_poly.pdbx_seq_one_letter_code
_entity_poly.pdbx_strand_id
1 'polypeptide(L)'
;MRYADIILPLGLEGLFTYSVPDSLAGRVMPFVRVVVPLGRSKVYTGLVARLHDVRPQPRQGRDGKLVEVEVKDIIDVIDSAPVLLDYQYRLWQWISEYYLCPIGDVFRAAFPAGMKQEEGYRPKTETYIRIAENYRTEAALHAALNMLRRAQKQMMAFNTYLYLSHYDTLEGDTTTEKTVEITREELINVSRTTDSVVRSLVER
;
A
#
# COMPACT_ATOMS: atom_id res chain seq x y z
N MET A 1 -15.62 -2.73 30.47
CA MET A 1 -14.40 -3.01 29.69
C MET A 1 -14.86 -3.81 28.47
N ARG A 2 -14.55 -3.36 27.29
CA ARG A 2 -15.03 -3.96 26.03
C ARG A 2 -13.94 -4.78 25.37
N TYR A 3 -14.28 -5.90 24.78
CA TYR A 3 -13.36 -6.80 24.09
C TYR A 3 -13.70 -6.91 22.61
N ALA A 4 -12.71 -7.21 21.81
CA ALA A 4 -12.85 -7.46 20.38
C ALA A 4 -12.23 -8.82 20.03
N ASP A 5 -12.96 -9.66 19.32
CA ASP A 5 -12.42 -10.84 18.69
C ASP A 5 -11.90 -10.48 17.30
N ILE A 6 -10.63 -10.76 17.05
CA ILE A 6 -9.89 -10.31 15.87
C ILE A 6 -9.42 -11.51 15.06
N ILE A 7 -9.60 -11.42 13.76
CA ILE A 7 -9.01 -12.34 12.78
C ILE A 7 -7.60 -11.85 12.47
N LEU A 8 -6.59 -12.69 12.69
CA LEU A 8 -5.22 -12.42 12.27
C LEU A 8 -4.88 -13.23 11.01
N PRO A 9 -4.00 -12.73 10.12
CA PRO A 9 -3.61 -13.42 8.89
C PRO A 9 -2.65 -14.58 9.18
N LEU A 10 -3.04 -15.47 10.08
CA LEU A 10 -2.24 -16.58 10.57
C LEU A 10 -3.03 -17.90 10.44
N GLY A 11 -2.31 -18.98 10.13
CA GLY A 11 -2.88 -20.35 10.10
C GLY A 11 -3.09 -20.93 11.50
N LEU A 12 -3.76 -20.17 12.36
CA LEU A 12 -4.08 -20.57 13.73
C LEU A 12 -5.59 -20.64 13.90
N GLU A 13 -6.05 -21.65 14.63
CA GLU A 13 -7.48 -21.82 14.87
C GLU A 13 -8.03 -20.76 15.83
N GLY A 14 -9.28 -20.36 15.56
CA GLY A 14 -10.04 -19.44 16.37
C GLY A 14 -9.76 -17.96 16.14
N LEU A 15 -10.41 -17.14 16.95
CA LEU A 15 -10.26 -15.69 16.97
C LEU A 15 -9.39 -15.29 18.16
N PHE A 16 -8.73 -14.15 18.03
CA PHE A 16 -7.87 -13.62 19.09
C PHE A 16 -8.59 -12.47 19.80
N THR A 17 -8.77 -12.62 21.11
CA THR A 17 -9.47 -11.60 21.91
C THR A 17 -8.48 -10.57 22.44
N TYR A 18 -8.81 -9.29 22.20
CA TYR A 18 -8.08 -8.12 22.71
C TYR A 18 -9.00 -7.20 23.48
N SER A 19 -8.46 -6.43 24.43
CA SER A 19 -9.20 -5.37 25.08
C SER A 19 -9.25 -4.12 24.20
N VAL A 20 -10.36 -3.40 24.29
CA VAL A 20 -10.57 -2.14 23.59
C VAL A 20 -10.29 -1.01 24.57
N PRO A 21 -9.19 -0.24 24.40
CA PRO A 21 -8.92 0.93 25.22
C PRO A 21 -10.03 1.98 25.10
N ASP A 22 -10.32 2.71 26.16
CA ASP A 22 -11.35 3.75 26.16
C ASP A 22 -11.10 4.83 25.11
N SER A 23 -9.82 5.14 24.82
CA SER A 23 -9.41 6.06 23.77
C SER A 23 -9.79 5.62 22.36
N LEU A 24 -9.97 4.32 22.14
CA LEU A 24 -10.31 3.73 20.84
C LEU A 24 -11.77 3.23 20.79
N ALA A 25 -12.52 3.29 21.88
CA ALA A 25 -13.86 2.69 22.00
C ALA A 25 -14.87 3.21 20.96
N GLY A 26 -14.73 4.48 20.54
CA GLY A 26 -15.59 5.08 19.50
C GLY A 26 -15.18 4.74 18.06
N ARG A 27 -13.96 4.21 17.85
CA ARG A 27 -13.42 3.87 16.52
C ARG A 27 -13.45 2.37 16.23
N VAL A 28 -13.37 1.53 17.27
CA VAL A 28 -13.42 0.08 17.10
C VAL A 28 -14.83 -0.38 16.84
N MET A 29 -15.07 -0.93 15.65
CA MET A 29 -16.35 -1.51 15.23
C MET A 29 -16.10 -2.80 14.42
N PRO A 30 -17.11 -3.65 14.22
CA PRO A 30 -16.95 -4.82 13.36
C PRO A 30 -16.44 -4.45 11.97
N PHE A 31 -15.53 -5.29 11.45
CA PHE A 31 -14.97 -5.20 10.10
C PHE A 31 -14.07 -3.99 9.81
N VAL A 32 -13.57 -3.30 10.83
CA VAL A 32 -12.43 -2.39 10.69
C VAL A 32 -11.12 -3.14 10.94
N ARG A 33 -10.05 -2.67 10.30
CA ARG A 33 -8.70 -3.16 10.58
C ARG A 33 -8.14 -2.48 11.81
N VAL A 34 -7.43 -3.27 12.60
CA VAL A 34 -6.79 -2.82 13.83
C VAL A 34 -5.36 -3.34 13.90
N VAL A 35 -4.51 -2.59 14.58
CA VAL A 35 -3.13 -2.97 14.89
C VAL A 35 -3.10 -3.60 16.26
N VAL A 36 -2.56 -4.83 16.36
CA VAL A 36 -2.53 -5.58 17.61
C VAL A 36 -1.18 -6.25 17.86
N PRO A 37 -0.73 -6.34 19.12
CA PRO A 37 0.49 -7.03 19.47
C PRO A 37 0.25 -8.55 19.58
N LEU A 38 1.14 -9.36 19.01
CA LEU A 38 1.11 -10.82 19.18
C LEU A 38 2.46 -11.33 19.67
N GLY A 39 2.45 -12.10 20.77
CA GLY A 39 3.68 -12.55 21.43
C GLY A 39 4.44 -11.38 22.06
N ARG A 40 5.78 -11.44 22.07
CA ARG A 40 6.61 -10.46 22.81
C ARG A 40 6.93 -9.18 22.00
N SER A 41 7.07 -9.30 20.69
CA SER A 41 7.62 -8.19 19.86
C SER A 41 6.98 -8.04 18.48
N LYS A 42 6.01 -8.89 18.11
CA LYS A 42 5.38 -8.83 16.80
C LYS A 42 4.09 -8.05 16.86
N VAL A 43 3.85 -7.26 15.84
CA VAL A 43 2.62 -6.50 15.63
C VAL A 43 1.98 -6.99 14.34
N TYR A 44 0.66 -7.10 14.33
CA TYR A 44 -0.11 -7.56 13.18
C TYR A 44 -1.28 -6.63 12.92
N THR A 45 -1.60 -6.48 11.65
CA THR A 45 -2.88 -5.93 11.24
C THR A 45 -3.90 -7.06 11.21
N GLY A 46 -4.95 -6.92 12.01
CA GLY A 46 -6.07 -7.85 12.08
C GLY A 46 -7.38 -7.19 11.71
N LEU A 47 -8.42 -7.98 11.52
CA LEU A 47 -9.79 -7.53 11.24
C LEU A 47 -10.68 -7.83 12.43
N VAL A 48 -11.41 -6.85 12.92
CA VAL A 48 -12.38 -7.03 14.00
C VAL A 48 -13.56 -7.87 13.49
N ALA A 49 -13.74 -9.06 14.05
CA ALA A 49 -14.87 -9.93 13.71
C ALA A 49 -16.13 -9.55 14.51
N ARG A 50 -15.98 -9.31 15.81
CA ARG A 50 -17.10 -8.93 16.70
C ARG A 50 -16.59 -8.22 17.95
N LEU A 51 -17.52 -7.50 18.60
CA LEU A 51 -17.31 -6.87 19.90
C LEU A 51 -18.15 -7.58 20.95
N HIS A 52 -17.64 -7.67 22.18
CA HIS A 52 -18.36 -8.23 23.33
C HIS A 52 -17.82 -7.70 24.65
N ASP A 53 -18.57 -7.93 25.76
CA ASP A 53 -18.19 -7.49 27.10
C ASP A 53 -17.74 -8.66 28.00
N VAL A 54 -17.61 -9.87 27.42
CA VAL A 54 -17.23 -11.09 28.15
C VAL A 54 -15.72 -11.21 28.19
N ARG A 55 -15.14 -11.18 29.41
CA ARG A 55 -13.69 -11.42 29.59
C ARG A 55 -13.37 -12.89 29.26
N PRO A 56 -12.26 -13.16 28.53
CA PRO A 56 -11.78 -14.52 28.29
C PRO A 56 -11.57 -15.28 29.62
N GLN A 57 -12.08 -16.51 29.67
CA GLN A 57 -11.90 -17.34 30.85
C GLN A 57 -10.47 -17.88 30.96
N PRO A 58 -9.99 -18.12 32.21
CA PRO A 58 -8.70 -18.76 32.44
C PRO A 58 -8.62 -20.09 31.67
N ARG A 59 -7.48 -20.39 31.09
CA ARG A 59 -7.23 -21.65 30.37
C ARG A 59 -6.43 -22.60 31.27
N GLN A 60 -6.69 -23.89 31.12
CA GLN A 60 -5.91 -24.93 31.80
C GLN A 60 -4.51 -25.02 31.18
N GLY A 61 -3.47 -24.75 31.95
CA GLY A 61 -2.08 -24.88 31.53
C GLY A 61 -1.69 -26.36 31.39
N ARG A 62 -0.49 -26.62 30.86
CA ARG A 62 0.04 -27.99 30.68
C ARG A 62 0.21 -28.74 31.99
N ASP A 63 0.34 -28.03 33.09
CA ASP A 63 0.47 -28.54 34.48
C ASP A 63 -0.87 -28.69 35.20
N GLY A 64 -1.99 -28.55 34.46
CA GLY A 64 -3.35 -28.66 35.00
C GLY A 64 -3.82 -27.46 35.82
N LYS A 65 -2.98 -26.44 36.03
CA LYS A 65 -3.35 -25.21 36.73
C LYS A 65 -4.09 -24.25 35.83
N LEU A 66 -5.04 -23.51 36.38
CA LEU A 66 -5.70 -22.42 35.70
C LEU A 66 -4.73 -21.24 35.53
N VAL A 67 -4.44 -20.89 34.29
CA VAL A 67 -3.61 -19.73 33.94
C VAL A 67 -4.55 -18.62 33.43
N GLU A 68 -4.49 -17.46 34.07
CA GLU A 68 -5.20 -16.28 33.56
C GLU A 68 -4.71 -15.93 32.17
N VAL A 69 -5.66 -15.68 31.26
CA VAL A 69 -5.34 -15.20 29.92
C VAL A 69 -5.03 -13.71 30.02
N GLU A 70 -3.77 -13.36 29.79
CA GLU A 70 -3.36 -11.96 29.64
C GLU A 70 -3.97 -11.43 28.34
N VAL A 71 -4.98 -10.55 28.45
CA VAL A 71 -5.60 -9.89 27.31
C VAL A 71 -4.85 -8.60 27.04
N LYS A 72 -4.26 -8.50 25.85
CA LYS A 72 -3.54 -7.32 25.41
C LYS A 72 -4.48 -6.31 24.78
N ASP A 73 -4.05 -5.05 24.76
CA ASP A 73 -4.82 -3.95 24.19
C ASP A 73 -4.64 -3.86 22.67
N ILE A 74 -5.68 -3.38 21.98
CA ILE A 74 -5.57 -2.90 20.61
C ILE A 74 -4.67 -1.66 20.63
N ILE A 75 -3.69 -1.59 19.72
CA ILE A 75 -2.74 -0.47 19.62
C ILE A 75 -3.37 0.70 18.87
N ASP A 76 -3.97 0.46 17.70
CA ASP A 76 -4.62 1.49 16.88
C ASP A 76 -5.70 0.91 15.96
N VAL A 77 -6.51 1.82 15.39
CA VAL A 77 -7.56 1.51 14.39
C VAL A 77 -7.18 2.19 13.09
N ILE A 78 -7.04 1.40 12.03
CA ILE A 78 -6.61 1.88 10.71
C ILE A 78 -7.73 2.56 9.95
N ASP A 79 -8.93 1.96 9.98
CA ASP A 79 -10.05 2.38 9.14
C ASP A 79 -11.05 3.24 9.90
N SER A 80 -11.64 4.20 9.21
CA SER A 80 -12.74 5.02 9.71
C SER A 80 -14.13 4.39 9.50
N ALA A 81 -14.21 3.34 8.66
CA ALA A 81 -15.43 2.61 8.33
C ALA A 81 -15.12 1.13 8.07
N PRO A 82 -16.13 0.23 8.17
CA PRO A 82 -15.97 -1.18 7.84
C PRO A 82 -15.44 -1.40 6.42
N VAL A 83 -14.40 -2.21 6.28
CA VAL A 83 -13.78 -2.59 5.00
C VAL A 83 -14.26 -3.93 4.45
N LEU A 84 -15.10 -4.61 5.20
CA LEU A 84 -15.73 -5.88 4.84
C LEU A 84 -17.23 -5.79 5.09
N LEU A 85 -18.03 -6.43 4.26
CA LEU A 85 -19.47 -6.51 4.43
C LEU A 85 -19.86 -7.82 5.15
N ASP A 86 -20.99 -7.81 5.88
CA ASP A 86 -21.43 -8.96 6.67
C ASP A 86 -21.57 -10.25 5.84
N TYR A 87 -22.13 -10.16 4.62
CA TYR A 87 -22.26 -11.33 3.75
C TYR A 87 -20.90 -11.86 3.24
N GLN A 88 -19.88 -11.01 3.11
CA GLN A 88 -18.53 -11.44 2.77
C GLN A 88 -17.89 -12.18 3.94
N TYR A 89 -18.08 -11.69 5.17
CA TYR A 89 -17.64 -12.37 6.37
C TYR A 89 -18.29 -13.73 6.53
N ARG A 90 -19.59 -13.86 6.29
CA ARG A 90 -20.30 -15.16 6.28
C ARG A 90 -19.74 -16.12 5.22
N LEU A 91 -19.38 -15.61 4.05
CA LEU A 91 -18.72 -16.41 3.04
C LEU A 91 -17.35 -16.94 3.55
N TRP A 92 -16.57 -16.10 4.25
CA TRP A 92 -15.30 -16.53 4.84
C TRP A 92 -15.49 -17.61 5.90
N GLN A 93 -16.50 -17.50 6.74
CA GLN A 93 -16.84 -18.51 7.73
C GLN A 93 -17.22 -19.82 7.05
N TRP A 94 -18.06 -19.76 6.02
CA TRP A 94 -18.43 -20.94 5.25
C TRP A 94 -17.20 -21.60 4.57
N ILE A 95 -16.32 -20.82 3.97
CA ILE A 95 -15.05 -21.34 3.38
C ILE A 95 -14.21 -22.03 4.45
N SER A 96 -14.04 -21.39 5.61
CA SER A 96 -13.28 -21.94 6.73
C SER A 96 -13.84 -23.29 7.21
N GLU A 97 -15.15 -23.37 7.35
CA GLU A 97 -15.86 -24.60 7.76
C GLU A 97 -15.78 -25.69 6.68
N TYR A 98 -16.06 -25.34 5.43
CA TYR A 98 -16.11 -26.30 4.32
C TYR A 98 -14.73 -26.91 4.01
N TYR A 99 -13.69 -26.11 4.00
CA TYR A 99 -12.32 -26.55 3.72
C TYR A 99 -11.52 -26.94 4.96
N LEU A 100 -12.12 -26.89 6.15
CA LEU A 100 -11.48 -27.20 7.42
C LEU A 100 -10.16 -26.43 7.61
N CYS A 101 -10.15 -25.15 7.24
CA CYS A 101 -8.97 -24.28 7.36
C CYS A 101 -9.22 -23.12 8.33
N PRO A 102 -8.19 -22.64 9.03
CA PRO A 102 -8.32 -21.48 9.90
C PRO A 102 -8.85 -20.25 9.15
N ILE A 103 -9.77 -19.49 9.78
CA ILE A 103 -10.32 -18.27 9.18
C ILE A 103 -9.24 -17.21 8.87
N GLY A 104 -8.10 -17.25 9.56
CA GLY A 104 -6.94 -16.43 9.27
C GLY A 104 -6.30 -16.72 7.92
N ASP A 105 -6.36 -17.97 7.44
CA ASP A 105 -5.89 -18.35 6.10
C ASP A 105 -6.86 -17.82 5.03
N VAL A 106 -8.17 -17.90 5.29
CA VAL A 106 -9.19 -17.30 4.41
C VAL A 106 -8.99 -15.78 4.31
N PHE A 107 -8.80 -15.11 5.45
CA PHE A 107 -8.48 -13.67 5.49
C PHE A 107 -7.22 -13.36 4.67
N ARG A 108 -6.16 -14.15 4.84
CA ARG A 108 -4.91 -13.96 4.10
C ARG A 108 -5.09 -14.12 2.59
N ALA A 109 -5.94 -15.04 2.14
CA ALA A 109 -6.19 -15.28 0.73
C ALA A 109 -7.17 -14.26 0.12
N ALA A 110 -8.26 -13.97 0.81
CA ALA A 110 -9.36 -13.14 0.29
C ALA A 110 -9.09 -11.63 0.39
N PHE A 111 -8.26 -11.20 1.35
CA PHE A 111 -8.03 -9.78 1.57
C PHE A 111 -6.90 -9.24 0.69
N PRO A 112 -7.12 -8.17 -0.10
CA PRO A 112 -6.13 -7.63 -1.02
C PRO A 112 -4.81 -7.27 -0.31
N ALA A 113 -3.68 -7.57 -0.97
CA ALA A 113 -2.35 -7.36 -0.37
C ALA A 113 -2.10 -5.91 0.05
N GLY A 114 -2.56 -4.93 -0.75
CA GLY A 114 -2.43 -3.51 -0.45
C GLY A 114 -3.22 -3.05 0.77
N MET A 115 -4.27 -3.78 1.15
CA MET A 115 -5.07 -3.49 2.35
C MET A 115 -4.54 -4.16 3.62
N LYS A 116 -3.52 -5.03 3.52
CA LYS A 116 -2.89 -5.68 4.70
C LYS A 116 -1.85 -4.81 5.38
N GLN A 117 -1.42 -3.71 4.75
CA GLN A 117 -0.42 -2.80 5.28
C GLN A 117 -1.06 -1.75 6.20
N GLU A 118 -0.34 -1.35 7.24
CA GLU A 118 -0.78 -0.31 8.19
C GLU A 118 -1.00 1.04 7.50
N GLU A 119 -0.19 1.36 6.49
CA GLU A 119 -0.26 2.62 5.76
C GLU A 119 -1.40 2.68 4.71
N GLY A 120 -2.23 1.63 4.63
CA GLY A 120 -3.32 1.55 3.66
C GLY A 120 -2.87 1.23 2.23
N TYR A 121 -3.81 1.31 1.29
CA TYR A 121 -3.55 1.09 -0.13
C TYR A 121 -2.80 2.29 -0.72
N ARG A 122 -1.59 2.06 -1.23
CA ARG A 122 -0.88 3.03 -2.07
C ARG A 122 -1.08 2.63 -3.53
N PRO A 123 -1.83 3.42 -4.33
CA PRO A 123 -1.96 3.16 -5.75
C PRO A 123 -0.56 3.18 -6.40
N LYS A 124 -0.34 2.26 -7.34
CA LYS A 124 0.86 2.32 -8.17
C LYS A 124 0.77 3.60 -9.00
N THR A 125 1.72 4.50 -8.80
CA THR A 125 1.82 5.74 -9.55
C THR A 125 2.84 5.58 -10.67
N GLU A 126 2.52 6.14 -11.84
CA GLU A 126 3.47 6.28 -12.93
C GLU A 126 3.94 7.74 -12.99
N THR A 127 5.23 7.92 -13.19
CA THR A 127 5.82 9.25 -13.32
C THR A 127 5.99 9.58 -14.79
N TYR A 128 5.29 10.60 -15.25
CA TYR A 128 5.44 11.13 -16.60
C TYR A 128 6.47 12.25 -16.65
N ILE A 129 7.17 12.36 -17.77
CA ILE A 129 8.18 13.39 -18.02
C ILE A 129 7.65 14.36 -19.06
N ARG A 130 7.81 15.64 -18.81
CA ARG A 130 7.45 16.74 -19.72
C ARG A 130 8.62 17.71 -19.88
N ILE A 131 8.69 18.37 -21.01
CA ILE A 131 9.58 19.53 -21.17
C ILE A 131 9.06 20.67 -20.29
N ALA A 132 9.94 21.26 -19.51
CA ALA A 132 9.64 22.44 -18.71
C ALA A 132 9.30 23.64 -19.63
N GLU A 133 8.43 24.54 -19.17
CA GLU A 133 7.91 25.66 -19.96
C GLU A 133 8.99 26.56 -20.55
N ASN A 134 10.05 26.80 -19.80
CA ASN A 134 11.20 27.59 -20.20
C ASN A 134 12.03 26.99 -21.34
N TYR A 135 11.84 25.68 -21.65
CA TYR A 135 12.54 24.99 -22.75
C TYR A 135 11.64 24.65 -23.94
N ARG A 136 10.47 25.26 -24.06
CA ARG A 136 9.53 24.99 -25.15
C ARG A 136 9.82 25.76 -26.42
N THR A 137 10.71 26.76 -26.39
CA THR A 137 11.09 27.48 -27.61
C THR A 137 12.29 26.82 -28.30
N GLU A 138 12.37 26.89 -29.60
CA GLU A 138 13.47 26.34 -30.39
C GLU A 138 14.84 26.84 -29.91
N ALA A 139 14.97 28.13 -29.62
CA ALA A 139 16.18 28.74 -29.11
C ALA A 139 16.59 28.14 -27.76
N ALA A 140 15.64 27.92 -26.85
CA ALA A 140 15.89 27.35 -25.51
C ALA A 140 16.22 25.85 -25.62
N LEU A 141 15.63 25.15 -26.56
CA LEU A 141 15.93 23.74 -26.84
C LEU A 141 17.37 23.57 -27.35
N HIS A 142 17.79 24.42 -28.30
CA HIS A 142 19.16 24.47 -28.79
C HIS A 142 20.16 24.82 -27.67
N ALA A 143 19.79 25.74 -26.78
CA ALA A 143 20.61 26.06 -25.62
C ALA A 143 20.77 24.87 -24.67
N ALA A 144 19.68 24.15 -24.39
CA ALA A 144 19.69 22.93 -23.58
C ALA A 144 20.60 21.84 -24.19
N LEU A 145 20.46 21.58 -25.49
CA LEU A 145 21.33 20.63 -26.22
C LEU A 145 22.82 21.02 -26.13
N ASN A 146 23.13 22.30 -26.26
CA ASN A 146 24.50 22.79 -26.11
C ASN A 146 25.04 22.58 -24.67
N MET A 147 24.22 22.80 -23.65
CA MET A 147 24.59 22.55 -22.25
C MET A 147 24.85 21.07 -21.98
N LEU A 148 24.16 20.17 -22.65
CA LEU A 148 24.30 18.72 -22.50
C LEU A 148 25.45 18.13 -23.32
N ARG A 149 26.15 18.92 -24.14
CA ARG A 149 27.21 18.47 -25.06
C ARG A 149 28.31 17.66 -24.39
N ARG A 150 28.63 17.96 -23.11
CA ARG A 150 29.64 17.24 -22.32
C ARG A 150 29.05 16.06 -21.49
N ALA A 151 27.72 15.90 -21.47
CA ALA A 151 27.03 14.90 -20.68
C ALA A 151 26.33 13.89 -21.60
N GLN A 152 27.10 13.04 -22.27
CA GLN A 152 26.61 12.15 -23.33
C GLN A 152 25.37 11.31 -22.95
N LYS A 153 25.32 10.77 -21.74
CA LYS A 153 24.18 9.97 -21.29
C LYS A 153 22.92 10.81 -21.10
N GLN A 154 23.05 12.03 -20.59
CA GLN A 154 21.92 12.97 -20.46
C GLN A 154 21.46 13.46 -21.84
N MET A 155 22.39 13.76 -22.75
CA MET A 155 22.10 14.10 -24.14
C MET A 155 21.30 12.97 -24.82
N MET A 156 21.74 11.72 -24.63
CA MET A 156 21.05 10.55 -25.18
C MET A 156 19.61 10.43 -24.66
N ALA A 157 19.43 10.56 -23.34
CA ALA A 157 18.10 10.53 -22.72
C ALA A 157 17.21 11.67 -23.25
N PHE A 158 17.75 12.88 -23.38
CA PHE A 158 17.00 14.04 -23.88
C PHE A 158 16.60 13.88 -25.36
N ASN A 159 17.51 13.44 -26.22
CA ASN A 159 17.17 13.17 -27.65
C ASN A 159 16.14 12.03 -27.77
N THR A 160 16.25 10.98 -26.97
CA THR A 160 15.26 9.91 -26.92
C THR A 160 13.88 10.44 -26.51
N TYR A 161 13.83 11.34 -25.51
CA TYR A 161 12.58 11.98 -25.10
C TYR A 161 11.96 12.79 -26.26
N LEU A 162 12.75 13.64 -26.95
CA LEU A 162 12.26 14.43 -28.09
C LEU A 162 11.68 13.54 -29.20
N TYR A 163 12.36 12.44 -29.49
CA TYR A 163 11.91 11.46 -30.47
C TYR A 163 10.60 10.77 -30.06
N LEU A 164 10.54 10.24 -28.84
CA LEU A 164 9.36 9.51 -28.36
C LEU A 164 8.13 10.42 -28.18
N SER A 165 8.34 11.66 -27.76
CA SER A 165 7.26 12.64 -27.57
C SER A 165 6.78 13.26 -28.88
N HIS A 166 7.44 12.95 -30.01
CA HIS A 166 7.21 13.60 -31.31
C HIS A 166 7.37 15.12 -31.29
N TYR A 167 8.21 15.61 -30.34
CA TYR A 167 8.38 17.05 -30.14
C TYR A 167 9.05 17.72 -31.32
N ASP A 168 9.96 17.05 -32.01
CA ASP A 168 10.71 17.53 -33.18
C ASP A 168 9.91 17.57 -34.52
N THR A 169 8.75 16.91 -34.55
CA THR A 169 7.88 16.85 -35.73
C THR A 169 6.77 17.93 -35.73
N LEU A 170 6.71 18.74 -34.69
CA LEU A 170 5.70 19.79 -34.56
C LEU A 170 6.21 21.08 -35.14
N GLU A 171 5.83 21.38 -36.38
CA GLU A 171 6.01 22.70 -37.01
C GLU A 171 5.01 23.69 -36.42
N GLY A 172 5.50 24.82 -35.91
CA GLY A 172 4.66 25.91 -35.39
C GLY A 172 4.47 25.90 -33.87
N ASP A 173 3.53 26.69 -33.38
CA ASP A 173 3.26 26.91 -31.95
C ASP A 173 3.04 25.59 -31.20
N THR A 174 4.09 25.11 -30.54
CA THR A 174 4.15 23.81 -29.92
C THR A 174 3.47 23.86 -28.57
N THR A 175 2.16 23.72 -28.53
CA THR A 175 1.42 23.53 -27.30
C THR A 175 1.66 22.10 -26.80
N THR A 176 1.93 21.95 -25.52
CA THR A 176 2.12 20.67 -24.83
C THR A 176 1.00 19.65 -25.04
N GLU A 177 -0.15 20.08 -25.51
CA GLU A 177 -1.32 19.25 -25.79
C GLU A 177 -1.15 18.30 -26.99
N LYS A 178 -0.15 18.54 -27.83
CA LYS A 178 0.12 17.72 -29.03
C LYS A 178 1.25 16.70 -28.83
N THR A 179 1.96 16.72 -27.70
CA THR A 179 3.03 15.77 -27.43
C THR A 179 2.50 14.50 -26.77
N VAL A 180 3.10 13.36 -27.14
CA VAL A 180 2.78 12.08 -26.50
C VAL A 180 3.36 12.07 -25.08
N GLU A 181 2.55 11.68 -24.11
CA GLU A 181 3.01 11.51 -22.72
C GLU A 181 3.93 10.30 -22.62
N ILE A 182 5.12 10.48 -22.06
CA ILE A 182 6.12 9.43 -21.91
C ILE A 182 6.35 9.17 -20.44
N THR A 183 6.31 7.90 -20.06
CA THR A 183 6.65 7.51 -18.69
C THR A 183 8.16 7.55 -18.49
N ARG A 184 8.55 7.81 -17.24
CA ARG A 184 9.97 7.78 -16.85
C ARG A 184 10.61 6.41 -17.10
N GLU A 185 9.87 5.34 -16.85
CA GLU A 185 10.33 3.97 -17.09
C GLU A 185 10.58 3.69 -18.57
N GLU A 186 9.67 4.13 -19.44
CA GLU A 186 9.81 4.01 -20.89
C GLU A 186 11.04 4.76 -21.41
N LEU A 187 11.24 6.00 -20.94
CA LEU A 187 12.42 6.77 -21.32
C LEU A 187 13.73 6.07 -20.91
N ILE A 188 13.81 5.54 -19.69
CA ILE A 188 14.98 4.79 -19.20
C ILE A 188 15.26 3.57 -20.08
N ASN A 189 14.21 2.79 -20.36
CA ASN A 189 14.32 1.55 -21.14
C ASN A 189 14.77 1.81 -22.59
N VAL A 190 14.15 2.77 -23.27
CA VAL A 190 14.47 3.07 -24.68
C VAL A 190 15.82 3.77 -24.83
N SER A 191 16.13 4.74 -23.93
CA SER A 191 17.43 5.43 -23.95
C SER A 191 18.59 4.58 -23.41
N ARG A 192 18.30 3.40 -22.83
CA ARG A 192 19.28 2.55 -22.16
C ARG A 192 20.14 3.29 -21.13
N THR A 193 19.53 4.27 -20.47
CA THR A 193 20.17 5.05 -19.40
C THR A 193 19.72 4.57 -18.04
N THR A 194 20.20 5.19 -16.97
CA THR A 194 19.83 4.86 -15.59
C THR A 194 18.91 5.92 -15.01
N ASP A 195 18.14 5.55 -13.98
CA ASP A 195 17.27 6.45 -13.24
C ASP A 195 18.01 7.71 -12.74
N SER A 196 19.24 7.56 -12.27
CA SER A 196 20.08 8.67 -11.82
C SER A 196 20.40 9.69 -12.93
N VAL A 197 20.57 9.22 -14.17
CA VAL A 197 20.81 10.09 -15.34
C VAL A 197 19.58 10.92 -15.65
N VAL A 198 18.40 10.28 -15.67
CA VAL A 198 17.13 10.98 -15.93
C VAL A 198 16.83 11.98 -14.81
N ARG A 199 17.02 11.59 -13.53
CA ARG A 199 16.85 12.51 -12.40
C ARG A 199 17.76 13.73 -12.51
N SER A 200 19.05 13.52 -12.77
CA SER A 200 20.00 14.61 -12.94
C SER A 200 19.72 15.50 -14.17
N LEU A 201 19.02 14.98 -15.17
CA LEU A 201 18.54 15.77 -16.31
C LEU A 201 17.35 16.67 -15.92
N VAL A 202 16.44 16.19 -15.09
CA VAL A 202 15.26 16.93 -14.61
C VAL A 202 15.62 18.02 -13.60
N GLU A 203 16.68 17.83 -12.81
CA GLU A 203 17.16 18.77 -11.79
C GLU A 203 18.03 19.92 -12.37
N ARG A 204 18.34 19.93 -13.66
CA ARG A 204 19.13 20.96 -14.35
C ARG A 204 18.26 22.02 -15.00
#